data_a10eab3b42675fd8f2977b35671d15e9
#
_entry.id   a10eab3b42675fd8f2977b35671d15e9
#
_cell.length_a   1.000
_cell.length_b   1.000
_cell.length_c   1.000
_cell.angle_alpha   90.00
_cell.angle_beta   90.00
_cell.angle_gamma   90.00
#
_symmetry.space_group_name_H-M   'P 1'
#
loop_
_entity.id
_entity.type
_entity.pdbx_description
1 polymer ?
#
loop_
_entity_poly.entity_id
_entity_poly.type
_entity_poly.pdbx_seq_one_letter_code
_entity_poly.pdbx_strand_id
1 'polypeptide(L)'
;MYYYELYMPVLLCSLNPDDGVLKLNEVNKKTRSLYWQLNFEWMKMFDLSAGVIPKLFETAKRSSGKVLEIGAYEFIKNGLLKKNVYKDCDKTIGIVNMKVESTNYVSSLKSKPVLSKTRSVALNRILDESDRQKCEVLVLPELSVPFQWIELLATQSQRKKMAIVSGLEYVVNQADEALNIVATFLPIQWAKYKTDCIPVLRLKNHYAPGEKQMIIDNALKCPKSLSHTDSCYDLFHWRNSYFSVYNCFELASIEDRALMKGKVDFLITTEFNRDVLYYSDIVGSLVRDLHCFVIQCNTSQFGDSRIMQPTESILKNMVRVKGGKSEAVLTEIIEISSLRKQQRESVKKYANPKPQKKAKEVEKTIKFKDTPPGFNEYDIMTRENGYDLIDPAD
;
A
#
# COMPACT_ATOMS: atom_id res chain seq x y z
N MET A 1 15.60 -5.40 -23.81
CA MET A 1 15.88 -3.97 -23.94
C MET A 1 14.60 -3.09 -23.94
N TYR A 2 13.42 -3.63 -23.73
CA TYR A 2 12.14 -2.91 -23.74
C TYR A 2 11.49 -2.74 -22.36
N TYR A 3 12.06 -3.33 -21.31
CA TYR A 3 11.47 -3.36 -19.97
C TYR A 3 11.64 -2.07 -19.17
N TYR A 4 12.66 -1.29 -19.48
CA TYR A 4 13.07 -0.15 -18.67
C TYR A 4 12.43 1.18 -19.06
N GLU A 5 11.81 1.24 -20.22
CA GLU A 5 11.28 2.50 -20.77
C GLU A 5 10.02 3.04 -20.09
N LEU A 6 9.40 2.28 -19.21
CA LEU A 6 8.01 2.51 -18.81
C LEU A 6 7.77 2.67 -17.31
N TYR A 7 8.80 2.49 -16.46
CA TYR A 7 8.63 2.43 -14.99
C TYR A 7 8.63 3.76 -14.24
N MET A 8 8.58 4.89 -14.92
CA MET A 8 9.22 6.08 -14.43
C MET A 8 8.42 7.31 -13.99
N PRO A 9 7.13 7.42 -14.12
CA PRO A 9 6.46 8.67 -13.73
C PRO A 9 6.39 8.92 -12.22
N VAL A 10 6.47 7.90 -11.39
CA VAL A 10 6.03 7.96 -9.99
C VAL A 10 7.13 8.30 -8.99
N LEU A 11 8.35 7.94 -9.28
CA LEU A 11 9.46 8.30 -8.39
C LEU A 11 9.68 9.81 -8.28
N LEU A 12 9.29 10.61 -9.27
CA LEU A 12 9.40 12.06 -9.20
C LEU A 12 8.34 12.74 -8.35
N CYS A 13 7.16 12.12 -8.17
CA CYS A 13 6.21 12.65 -7.20
C CYS A 13 6.81 12.66 -5.80
N SER A 14 7.70 11.70 -5.50
CA SER A 14 8.45 11.67 -4.26
C SER A 14 9.64 12.63 -4.20
N LEU A 15 10.04 13.22 -5.34
CA LEU A 15 11.21 14.11 -5.42
C LEU A 15 10.85 15.61 -5.42
N ASN A 16 9.58 15.96 -5.63
CA ASN A 16 9.14 17.36 -5.60
C ASN A 16 8.03 17.57 -4.57
N PRO A 17 8.36 17.79 -3.30
CA PRO A 17 7.38 17.84 -2.19
C PRO A 17 6.49 19.08 -2.21
N ASP A 18 6.80 20.10 -3.01
CA ASP A 18 6.05 21.36 -2.99
C ASP A 18 4.85 21.39 -3.95
N ASP A 19 4.78 20.50 -4.93
CA ASP A 19 3.74 20.51 -5.96
C ASP A 19 2.60 19.50 -5.74
N GLY A 20 2.44 18.95 -4.58
CA GLY A 20 1.29 18.14 -4.08
C GLY A 20 0.62 17.12 -5.01
N VAL A 21 0.63 17.36 -6.32
CA VAL A 21 0.13 16.45 -7.37
C VAL A 21 0.96 16.67 -8.63
N LEU A 22 1.76 15.68 -9.03
CA LEU A 22 2.38 15.73 -10.36
C LEU A 22 1.32 15.50 -11.43
N LYS A 23 0.98 16.56 -12.15
CA LYS A 23 0.25 16.43 -13.40
C LYS A 23 1.18 15.76 -14.41
N LEU A 24 0.95 14.49 -14.69
CA LEU A 24 1.73 13.71 -15.68
C LEU A 24 1.80 14.38 -17.06
N ASN A 25 0.95 15.38 -17.32
CA ASN A 25 0.94 16.20 -18.51
C ASN A 25 2.18 17.10 -18.66
N GLU A 26 2.90 17.40 -17.58
CA GLU A 26 4.05 18.29 -17.56
C GLU A 26 5.40 17.55 -17.60
N VAL A 27 5.36 16.22 -17.57
CA VAL A 27 6.56 15.37 -17.67
C VAL A 27 7.09 15.45 -19.09
N ASN A 28 7.96 16.42 -19.34
CA ASN A 28 8.61 16.58 -20.64
C ASN A 28 9.68 15.48 -20.88
N LYS A 29 10.20 15.37 -22.12
CA LYS A 29 11.25 14.39 -22.49
C LYS A 29 12.47 14.42 -21.57
N LYS A 30 12.83 15.57 -21.01
CA LYS A 30 14.01 15.77 -20.14
C LYS A 30 13.76 15.19 -18.75
N THR A 31 12.56 15.34 -18.25
CA THR A 31 12.11 14.75 -16.99
C THR A 31 12.02 13.23 -17.11
N ARG A 32 11.49 12.69 -18.21
CA ARG A 32 11.52 11.26 -18.53
C ARG A 32 12.93 10.69 -18.50
N SER A 33 13.92 11.38 -19.10
CA SER A 33 15.31 10.95 -19.11
C SER A 33 15.92 10.92 -17.71
N LEU A 34 15.59 11.90 -16.85
CA LEU A 34 16.04 11.95 -15.47
C LEU A 34 15.44 10.80 -14.64
N TYR A 35 14.20 10.46 -14.86
CA TYR A 35 13.54 9.30 -14.28
C TYR A 35 14.22 7.99 -14.61
N TRP A 36 14.56 7.83 -15.86
CA TRP A 36 15.32 6.72 -16.37
C TRP A 36 16.64 6.58 -15.66
N GLN A 37 17.40 7.65 -15.59
CA GLN A 37 18.66 7.67 -14.89
C GLN A 37 18.50 7.31 -13.41
N LEU A 38 17.51 7.87 -12.74
CA LEU A 38 17.28 7.60 -11.32
C LEU A 38 16.85 6.16 -11.05
N ASN A 39 16.01 5.54 -11.90
CA ASN A 39 15.63 4.14 -11.76
C ASN A 39 16.74 3.17 -12.15
N PHE A 40 17.45 3.48 -13.21
CA PHE A 40 18.58 2.70 -13.64
C PHE A 40 19.71 2.76 -12.59
N GLU A 41 19.97 3.92 -12.05
CA GLU A 41 20.89 4.09 -10.91
C GLU A 41 20.33 3.38 -9.67
N TRP A 42 19.03 3.46 -9.42
CA TRP A 42 18.36 2.80 -8.32
C TRP A 42 18.47 1.27 -8.43
N MET A 43 18.24 0.69 -9.62
CA MET A 43 18.42 -0.74 -9.87
C MET A 43 19.89 -1.18 -9.86
N LYS A 44 20.80 -0.36 -10.41
CA LYS A 44 22.25 -0.57 -10.27
C LYS A 44 22.72 -0.52 -8.82
N MET A 45 22.11 0.30 -7.99
CA MET A 45 22.48 0.46 -6.60
C MET A 45 22.25 -0.79 -5.76
N PHE A 46 21.24 -1.58 -6.07
CA PHE A 46 21.03 -2.86 -5.40
C PHE A 46 22.10 -3.90 -5.78
N ASP A 47 22.68 -3.77 -6.96
CA ASP A 47 23.78 -4.63 -7.39
C ASP A 47 25.17 -4.09 -7.00
N LEU A 48 25.35 -2.78 -6.84
CA LEU A 48 26.69 -2.17 -6.84
C LEU A 48 26.99 -1.14 -5.72
N SER A 49 26.01 -0.45 -5.14
CA SER A 49 26.31 0.50 -4.05
C SER A 49 25.08 1.16 -3.44
N ALA A 50 24.81 0.88 -2.21
CA ALA A 50 23.67 1.40 -1.48
C ALA A 50 23.78 2.86 -1.01
N GLY A 51 24.86 3.57 -1.37
CA GLY A 51 25.07 4.97 -0.94
C GLY A 51 24.07 5.99 -1.47
N VAL A 52 23.25 5.65 -2.47
CA VAL A 52 22.27 6.57 -3.08
C VAL A 52 20.85 6.30 -2.61
N ILE A 53 20.54 5.08 -2.12
CA ILE A 53 19.22 4.79 -1.52
C ILE A 53 18.87 5.77 -0.39
N PRO A 54 19.75 6.03 0.58
CA PRO A 54 19.51 7.03 1.61
C PRO A 54 19.20 8.41 1.04
N LYS A 55 19.85 8.83 -0.06
CA LYS A 55 19.60 10.14 -0.67
C LYS A 55 18.25 10.25 -1.36
N LEU A 56 17.80 9.21 -2.05
CA LEU A 56 16.46 9.15 -2.63
C LEU A 56 15.39 9.15 -1.53
N PHE A 57 15.58 8.37 -0.49
CA PHE A 57 14.68 8.36 0.66
C PHE A 57 14.80 9.62 1.51
N GLU A 58 15.96 10.23 1.64
CA GLU A 58 16.12 11.55 2.29
C GLU A 58 15.40 12.66 1.54
N THR A 59 15.32 12.59 0.23
CA THR A 59 14.58 13.58 -0.57
C THR A 59 13.06 13.38 -0.38
N ALA A 60 12.58 12.14 -0.28
CA ALA A 60 11.21 11.84 0.11
C ALA A 60 10.88 12.22 1.56
N LYS A 61 11.87 12.17 2.48
CA LYS A 61 11.76 12.55 3.89
C LYS A 61 11.61 14.06 4.12
N ARG A 62 11.99 14.91 3.19
CA ARG A 62 11.91 16.39 3.35
C ARG A 62 10.49 16.93 3.44
N SER A 63 9.49 16.14 3.14
CA SER A 63 8.08 16.46 3.41
C SER A 63 7.68 15.98 4.80
N SER A 64 8.25 16.58 5.84
CA SER A 64 7.99 16.28 7.25
C SER A 64 6.50 16.19 7.57
N GLY A 65 6.04 15.05 8.13
CA GLY A 65 4.65 14.83 8.54
C GLY A 65 3.62 14.93 7.43
N LYS A 66 4.03 14.93 6.17
CA LYS A 66 3.16 15.02 5.00
C LYS A 66 2.91 13.64 4.40
N VAL A 67 1.68 13.45 3.99
CA VAL A 67 1.28 12.35 3.16
C VAL A 67 1.70 12.66 1.73
N LEU A 68 2.51 11.80 1.13
CA LEU A 68 2.89 11.92 -0.27
C LEU A 68 1.81 11.27 -1.14
N GLU A 69 1.12 12.07 -1.94
CA GLU A 69 0.11 11.55 -2.85
C GLU A 69 0.74 11.04 -4.14
N ILE A 70 0.49 9.78 -4.45
CA ILE A 70 0.95 9.09 -5.65
C ILE A 70 -0.27 8.76 -6.51
N GLY A 71 -0.47 9.55 -7.56
CA GLY A 71 -1.52 9.32 -8.53
C GLY A 71 -1.09 8.35 -9.62
N ALA A 72 -1.71 7.18 -9.70
CA ALA A 72 -1.59 6.26 -10.82
C ALA A 72 -2.75 6.51 -11.80
N TYR A 73 -2.50 7.32 -12.81
CA TYR A 73 -3.49 7.71 -13.81
C TYR A 73 -3.46 6.77 -15.02
N GLU A 74 -4.60 6.63 -15.67
CA GLU A 74 -4.69 5.92 -16.94
C GLU A 74 -4.56 6.87 -18.13
N PHE A 75 -3.64 6.54 -19.03
CA PHE A 75 -3.46 7.26 -20.28
C PHE A 75 -4.45 6.73 -21.33
N ILE A 76 -5.27 7.61 -21.91
CA ILE A 76 -6.14 7.26 -23.02
C ILE A 76 -5.89 8.19 -24.19
N LYS A 77 -5.87 7.59 -25.40
CA LYS A 77 -5.77 8.21 -26.72
C LYS A 77 -5.17 9.62 -26.78
N ASN A 78 -4.08 9.77 -27.49
CA ASN A 78 -3.37 11.03 -27.80
C ASN A 78 -2.53 11.61 -26.65
N GLY A 79 -2.10 10.82 -25.69
CA GLY A 79 -1.22 11.27 -24.59
C GLY A 79 -1.90 12.19 -23.58
N LEU A 80 -3.22 12.33 -23.65
CA LEU A 80 -4.01 13.06 -22.66
C LEU A 80 -4.53 12.07 -21.60
N LEU A 81 -4.33 12.42 -20.34
CA LEU A 81 -4.97 11.78 -19.22
C LEU A 81 -6.47 11.93 -19.34
N LYS A 82 -7.21 10.83 -19.45
CA LYS A 82 -8.64 10.86 -19.22
C LYS A 82 -8.89 10.58 -17.73
N LYS A 83 -9.52 11.54 -17.09
CA LYS A 83 -10.10 11.39 -15.77
C LYS A 83 -11.09 10.22 -15.81
N ASN A 84 -10.90 9.24 -14.95
CA ASN A 84 -11.84 8.15 -14.62
C ASN A 84 -12.36 7.32 -15.80
N VAL A 85 -11.57 6.38 -16.26
CA VAL A 85 -12.06 5.25 -17.07
C VAL A 85 -12.77 4.22 -16.18
N TYR A 86 -12.37 4.13 -14.91
CA TYR A 86 -13.02 3.27 -13.93
C TYR A 86 -14.15 4.02 -13.24
N LYS A 87 -15.38 3.67 -13.59
CA LYS A 87 -16.58 4.13 -12.87
C LYS A 87 -16.73 3.44 -11.54
N ASP A 88 -16.16 2.24 -11.41
CA ASP A 88 -16.25 1.39 -10.24
C ASP A 88 -15.00 1.59 -9.36
N CYS A 89 -15.23 1.92 -8.11
CA CYS A 89 -14.18 2.02 -7.08
C CYS A 89 -14.08 0.78 -6.21
N ASP A 90 -15.07 -0.13 -6.24
CA ASP A 90 -15.06 -1.37 -5.48
C ASP A 90 -13.91 -2.27 -5.93
N LYS A 91 -13.32 -3.04 -5.01
CA LYS A 91 -12.11 -3.80 -5.28
C LYS A 91 -12.19 -5.22 -4.76
N THR A 92 -11.75 -6.18 -5.57
CA THR A 92 -11.47 -7.54 -5.11
C THR A 92 -10.08 -7.59 -4.49
N ILE A 93 -10.03 -7.73 -3.18
CA ILE A 93 -8.79 -7.79 -2.39
C ILE A 93 -8.43 -9.24 -2.11
N GLY A 94 -7.17 -9.60 -2.33
CA GLY A 94 -6.61 -10.89 -1.94
C GLY A 94 -5.57 -10.74 -0.84
N ILE A 95 -5.66 -11.57 0.18
CA ILE A 95 -4.64 -11.76 1.21
C ILE A 95 -4.00 -13.14 1.08
N VAL A 96 -2.68 -13.19 1.24
CA VAL A 96 -1.91 -14.43 1.07
C VAL A 96 -1.63 -15.06 2.42
N ASN A 97 -2.13 -16.27 2.64
CA ASN A 97 -1.71 -17.12 3.74
C ASN A 97 -0.45 -17.88 3.33
N MET A 98 0.72 -17.36 3.71
CA MET A 98 2.01 -18.00 3.43
C MET A 98 2.95 -17.85 4.61
N LYS A 99 3.84 -18.83 4.78
CA LYS A 99 4.88 -18.79 5.80
C LYS A 99 6.09 -18.00 5.29
N VAL A 100 6.57 -17.09 6.12
CA VAL A 100 7.83 -16.39 5.90
C VAL A 100 8.93 -17.14 6.65
N GLU A 101 9.83 -17.79 5.93
CA GLU A 101 10.90 -18.60 6.52
C GLU A 101 12.04 -17.71 7.02
N SER A 102 12.42 -17.90 8.30
CA SER A 102 13.52 -17.14 8.92
C SER A 102 14.85 -17.29 8.19
N THR A 103 15.10 -18.48 7.64
CA THR A 103 16.30 -18.74 6.85
C THR A 103 16.44 -17.83 5.65
N ASN A 104 15.33 -17.40 5.04
CA ASN A 104 15.33 -16.55 3.86
C ASN A 104 15.74 -15.12 4.20
N TYR A 105 15.02 -14.46 5.12
CA TYR A 105 15.33 -13.06 5.44
C TYR A 105 16.65 -12.91 6.21
N VAL A 106 17.07 -13.92 7.00
CA VAL A 106 18.40 -13.93 7.63
C VAL A 106 19.51 -14.10 6.57
N SER A 107 19.28 -14.90 5.53
CA SER A 107 20.22 -14.98 4.40
C SER A 107 20.31 -13.66 3.64
N SER A 108 19.22 -12.94 3.52
CA SER A 108 19.19 -11.61 2.89
C SER A 108 19.95 -10.57 3.73
N LEU A 109 19.90 -10.62 5.07
CA LEU A 109 20.76 -9.83 5.96
C LEU A 109 22.26 -10.10 5.71
N LYS A 110 22.63 -11.30 5.30
CA LYS A 110 24.00 -11.67 4.92
C LYS A 110 24.32 -11.36 3.46
N SER A 111 23.49 -10.59 2.77
CA SER A 111 23.60 -10.30 1.33
C SER A 111 23.62 -11.55 0.43
N LYS A 112 23.00 -12.64 0.88
CA LYS A 112 22.91 -13.94 0.19
C LYS A 112 21.44 -14.41 0.12
N PRO A 113 20.54 -13.67 -0.57
CA PRO A 113 19.13 -14.04 -0.64
C PRO A 113 18.92 -15.41 -1.25
N VAL A 114 17.92 -16.14 -0.74
CA VAL A 114 17.60 -17.48 -1.24
C VAL A 114 16.70 -17.37 -2.47
N LEU A 115 17.29 -17.48 -3.65
CA LEU A 115 16.61 -17.38 -4.97
C LEU A 115 16.33 -18.77 -5.56
N SER A 116 15.75 -19.67 -4.77
CA SER A 116 15.52 -21.05 -5.21
C SER A 116 14.33 -21.15 -6.19
N LYS A 117 14.43 -22.12 -7.13
CA LYS A 117 13.36 -22.45 -8.06
C LYS A 117 12.06 -22.82 -7.32
N THR A 118 12.16 -23.54 -6.22
CA THR A 118 10.99 -23.93 -5.41
C THR A 118 10.22 -22.71 -4.90
N ARG A 119 10.92 -21.70 -4.36
CA ARG A 119 10.29 -20.45 -3.90
C ARG A 119 9.66 -19.67 -5.05
N SER A 120 10.36 -19.60 -6.20
CA SER A 120 9.82 -18.91 -7.39
C SER A 120 8.55 -19.61 -7.89
N VAL A 121 8.53 -20.93 -7.92
CA VAL A 121 7.34 -21.71 -8.31
C VAL A 121 6.19 -21.48 -7.32
N ALA A 122 6.45 -21.47 -6.01
CA ALA A 122 5.44 -21.22 -5.00
C ALA A 122 4.84 -19.80 -5.14
N LEU A 123 5.68 -18.78 -5.33
CA LEU A 123 5.21 -17.42 -5.57
C LEU A 123 4.37 -17.32 -6.85
N ASN A 124 4.81 -17.93 -7.95
CA ASN A 124 4.04 -17.92 -9.21
C ASN A 124 2.68 -18.61 -9.04
N ARG A 125 2.59 -19.72 -8.29
CA ARG A 125 1.30 -20.37 -7.98
C ARG A 125 0.35 -19.43 -7.23
N ILE A 126 0.85 -18.67 -6.25
CA ILE A 126 0.07 -17.65 -5.52
C ILE A 126 -0.44 -16.59 -6.50
N LEU A 127 0.43 -16.08 -7.37
CA LEU A 127 0.07 -15.05 -8.36
C LEU A 127 -0.94 -15.56 -9.39
N ASP A 128 -0.82 -16.81 -9.83
CA ASP A 128 -1.75 -17.44 -10.77
C ASP A 128 -3.11 -17.71 -10.12
N GLU A 129 -3.11 -18.15 -8.86
CA GLU A 129 -4.34 -18.35 -8.10
C GLU A 129 -5.07 -17.02 -7.87
N SER A 130 -4.34 -15.95 -7.55
CA SER A 130 -4.90 -14.60 -7.39
C SER A 130 -5.57 -14.10 -8.67
N ASP A 131 -4.94 -14.32 -9.82
CA ASP A 131 -5.48 -13.97 -11.14
C ASP A 131 -6.74 -14.78 -11.46
N ARG A 132 -6.73 -16.09 -11.15
CA ARG A 132 -7.89 -16.98 -11.32
C ARG A 132 -9.08 -16.50 -10.49
N GLN A 133 -8.84 -15.99 -9.29
CA GLN A 133 -9.85 -15.42 -8.39
C GLN A 133 -10.22 -13.96 -8.73
N LYS A 134 -9.72 -13.41 -9.85
CA LYS A 134 -9.99 -12.02 -10.27
C LYS A 134 -9.55 -10.97 -9.25
N CYS A 135 -8.50 -11.24 -8.50
CA CYS A 135 -7.98 -10.32 -7.53
C CYS A 135 -7.48 -9.04 -8.21
N GLU A 136 -7.88 -7.88 -7.72
CA GLU A 136 -7.40 -6.58 -8.20
C GLU A 136 -6.24 -6.05 -7.36
N VAL A 137 -6.23 -6.34 -6.05
CA VAL A 137 -5.14 -5.98 -5.13
C VAL A 137 -4.73 -7.21 -4.34
N LEU A 138 -3.52 -7.68 -4.52
CA LEU A 138 -2.95 -8.81 -3.78
C LEU A 138 -1.99 -8.30 -2.71
N VAL A 139 -2.13 -8.79 -1.48
CA VAL A 139 -1.28 -8.43 -0.35
C VAL A 139 -0.52 -9.64 0.16
N LEU A 140 0.81 -9.54 0.17
CA LEU A 140 1.73 -10.52 0.75
C LEU A 140 2.27 -10.02 2.10
N PRO A 141 2.70 -10.92 2.99
CA PRO A 141 3.26 -10.54 4.28
C PRO A 141 4.56 -9.72 4.19
N GLU A 142 4.96 -9.11 5.30
CA GLU A 142 6.28 -8.52 5.48
C GLU A 142 7.39 -9.58 5.33
N LEU A 143 8.55 -9.19 4.77
CA LEU A 143 9.73 -10.05 4.57
C LEU A 143 9.47 -11.32 3.73
N SER A 144 8.46 -11.29 2.86
CA SER A 144 8.00 -12.49 2.15
C SER A 144 8.69 -12.73 0.80
N VAL A 145 9.18 -11.67 0.15
CA VAL A 145 9.75 -11.74 -1.21
C VAL A 145 11.16 -11.16 -1.23
N PRO A 146 12.14 -11.85 -1.84
CA PRO A 146 13.47 -11.29 -1.99
C PRO A 146 13.45 -10.07 -2.92
N PHE A 147 14.26 -9.06 -2.60
CA PHE A 147 14.35 -7.82 -3.38
C PHE A 147 14.63 -8.08 -4.87
N GLN A 148 15.43 -9.09 -5.19
CA GLN A 148 15.81 -9.48 -6.56
C GLN A 148 14.63 -9.91 -7.44
N TRP A 149 13.44 -10.13 -6.84
CA TRP A 149 12.23 -10.49 -7.58
C TRP A 149 11.28 -9.31 -7.82
N ILE A 150 11.74 -8.08 -7.64
CA ILE A 150 10.95 -6.87 -7.97
C ILE A 150 10.50 -6.89 -9.43
N GLU A 151 11.40 -7.23 -10.36
CA GLU A 151 11.08 -7.30 -11.78
C GLU A 151 10.01 -8.38 -12.07
N LEU A 152 10.11 -9.53 -11.39
CA LEU A 152 9.09 -10.57 -11.47
C LEU A 152 7.73 -10.04 -11.02
N LEU A 153 7.66 -9.41 -9.84
CA LEU A 153 6.41 -8.86 -9.32
C LEU A 153 5.83 -7.75 -10.21
N ALA A 154 6.67 -6.86 -10.72
CA ALA A 154 6.26 -5.80 -11.64
C ALA A 154 5.68 -6.38 -12.94
N THR A 155 6.37 -7.38 -13.52
CA THR A 155 5.90 -8.08 -14.73
C THR A 155 4.57 -8.79 -14.49
N GLN A 156 4.41 -9.48 -13.37
CA GLN A 156 3.16 -10.17 -13.05
C GLN A 156 2.02 -9.19 -12.76
N SER A 157 2.31 -8.09 -12.06
CA SER A 157 1.34 -6.99 -11.86
C SER A 157 0.85 -6.43 -13.20
N GLN A 158 1.77 -6.13 -14.10
CA GLN A 158 1.45 -5.66 -15.45
C GLN A 158 0.58 -6.65 -16.24
N ARG A 159 1.02 -7.92 -16.31
CA ARG A 159 0.35 -8.95 -17.12
C ARG A 159 -1.04 -9.30 -16.61
N LYS A 160 -1.17 -9.42 -15.28
CA LYS A 160 -2.43 -9.79 -14.62
C LYS A 160 -3.31 -8.58 -14.33
N LYS A 161 -2.82 -7.36 -14.58
CA LYS A 161 -3.50 -6.09 -14.26
C LYS A 161 -3.92 -5.99 -12.80
N MET A 162 -3.15 -6.59 -11.91
CA MET A 162 -3.39 -6.72 -10.48
C MET A 162 -2.34 -5.93 -9.71
N ALA A 163 -2.75 -5.03 -8.83
CA ALA A 163 -1.82 -4.40 -7.90
C ALA A 163 -1.27 -5.44 -6.92
N ILE A 164 0.01 -5.34 -6.60
CA ILE A 164 0.67 -6.26 -5.66
C ILE A 164 1.33 -5.41 -4.57
N VAL A 165 1.06 -5.73 -3.32
CA VAL A 165 1.71 -5.14 -2.15
C VAL A 165 2.47 -6.22 -1.41
N SER A 166 3.75 -5.99 -1.13
CA SER A 166 4.61 -6.97 -0.46
C SER A 166 5.65 -6.30 0.43
N GLY A 167 5.87 -6.83 1.63
CA GLY A 167 7.10 -6.56 2.35
C GLY A 167 8.25 -7.37 1.73
N LEU A 168 9.34 -6.68 1.41
CA LEU A 168 10.53 -7.32 0.84
C LEU A 168 11.48 -7.81 1.94
N GLU A 169 12.27 -8.82 1.63
CA GLU A 169 13.40 -9.23 2.48
C GLU A 169 14.41 -8.09 2.59
N TYR A 170 15.23 -8.12 3.65
CA TYR A 170 16.19 -7.06 3.91
C TYR A 170 17.18 -6.84 2.76
N VAL A 171 17.52 -5.59 2.56
CA VAL A 171 18.65 -5.18 1.72
C VAL A 171 19.69 -4.53 2.62
N VAL A 172 20.94 -4.97 2.51
CA VAL A 172 22.05 -4.38 3.26
C VAL A 172 22.75 -3.36 2.37
N ASN A 173 22.89 -2.14 2.87
CA ASN A 173 23.57 -1.05 2.17
C ASN A 173 25.07 -1.01 2.47
N GLN A 174 25.83 -0.14 1.79
CA GLN A 174 27.28 0.01 1.98
C GLN A 174 27.68 0.55 3.38
N ALA A 175 26.72 1.11 4.12
CA ALA A 175 26.94 1.56 5.49
C ALA A 175 26.66 0.46 6.52
N ASP A 176 26.46 -0.79 6.08
CA ASP A 176 26.04 -1.96 6.87
C ASP A 176 24.66 -1.76 7.54
N GLU A 177 23.78 -0.97 6.93
CA GLU A 177 22.41 -0.83 7.43
C GLU A 177 21.47 -1.84 6.77
N ALA A 178 20.65 -2.51 7.56
CA ALA A 178 19.62 -3.43 7.08
C ALA A 178 18.31 -2.67 6.77
N LEU A 179 18.00 -2.53 5.48
CA LEU A 179 16.84 -1.82 4.97
C LEU A 179 15.65 -2.76 4.87
N ASN A 180 14.55 -2.45 5.56
CA ASN A 180 13.27 -3.11 5.43
C ASN A 180 12.38 -2.27 4.50
N ILE A 181 11.94 -2.85 3.40
CA ILE A 181 11.26 -2.13 2.32
C ILE A 181 9.88 -2.75 2.09
N VAL A 182 8.85 -1.91 2.00
CA VAL A 182 7.55 -2.30 1.46
C VAL A 182 7.45 -1.84 0.01
N ALA A 183 6.99 -2.75 -0.85
CA ALA A 183 6.83 -2.52 -2.28
C ALA A 183 5.35 -2.55 -2.68
N THR A 184 4.94 -1.57 -3.46
CA THR A 184 3.60 -1.48 -4.07
C THR A 184 3.74 -1.41 -5.58
N PHE A 185 3.21 -2.39 -6.29
CA PHE A 185 3.24 -2.50 -7.74
C PHE A 185 1.86 -2.14 -8.28
N LEU A 186 1.76 -1.06 -9.04
CA LEU A 186 0.50 -0.53 -9.56
C LEU A 186 0.43 -0.70 -11.08
N PRO A 187 -0.40 -1.60 -11.60
CA PRO A 187 -0.60 -1.70 -13.04
C PRO A 187 -1.39 -0.49 -13.55
N ILE A 188 -0.88 0.14 -14.58
CA ILE A 188 -1.51 1.26 -15.28
C ILE A 188 -1.81 0.90 -16.72
N GLN A 189 -2.92 1.37 -17.24
CA GLN A 189 -3.26 1.24 -18.65
C GLN A 189 -3.12 2.58 -19.35
N TRP A 190 -2.14 2.72 -20.24
CA TRP A 190 -1.87 3.97 -20.94
C TRP A 190 -2.29 3.97 -22.43
N ALA A 191 -2.71 2.82 -22.96
CA ALA A 191 -3.39 2.70 -24.23
C ALA A 191 -4.33 1.48 -24.22
N LYS A 192 -5.22 1.37 -25.20
CA LYS A 192 -6.27 0.32 -25.26
C LYS A 192 -5.75 -1.10 -24.97
N TYR A 193 -4.50 -1.39 -25.36
CA TYR A 193 -3.89 -2.72 -25.19
C TYR A 193 -2.50 -2.65 -24.54
N LYS A 194 -2.11 -1.51 -23.98
CA LYS A 194 -0.81 -1.33 -23.38
C LYS A 194 -0.97 -1.08 -21.88
N THR A 195 -0.57 -2.03 -21.11
CA THR A 195 -0.51 -1.98 -19.66
C THR A 195 0.95 -1.92 -19.24
N ASP A 196 1.23 -1.20 -18.19
CA ASP A 196 2.52 -1.12 -17.56
C ASP A 196 2.40 -1.30 -16.06
N CYS A 197 3.50 -1.27 -15.32
CA CYS A 197 3.50 -1.31 -13.87
C CYS A 197 4.38 -0.21 -13.30
N ILE A 198 3.88 0.45 -12.26
CA ILE A 198 4.63 1.43 -11.49
C ILE A 198 5.02 0.76 -10.17
N PRO A 199 6.30 0.43 -9.95
CA PRO A 199 6.77 -0.01 -8.65
C PRO A 199 7.03 1.21 -7.76
N VAL A 200 6.45 1.22 -6.56
CA VAL A 200 6.73 2.21 -5.52
C VAL A 200 7.33 1.49 -4.34
N LEU A 201 8.51 1.93 -3.92
CA LEU A 201 9.29 1.30 -2.87
C LEU A 201 9.48 2.31 -1.74
N ARG A 202 9.04 1.94 -0.54
CA ARG A 202 9.16 2.78 0.65
C ARG A 202 9.94 2.05 1.74
N LEU A 203 10.92 2.75 2.32
CA LEU A 203 11.63 2.29 3.50
C LEU A 203 10.69 2.31 4.71
N LYS A 204 10.77 1.29 5.55
CA LYS A 204 10.06 1.22 6.82
C LYS A 204 10.47 2.37 7.75
N ASN A 205 9.48 3.11 8.26
CA ASN A 205 9.73 4.26 9.13
C ASN A 205 10.11 3.83 10.56
N HIS A 206 9.49 2.78 11.07
CA HIS A 206 9.64 2.32 12.47
C HIS A 206 9.98 0.84 12.55
N TYR A 207 11.15 0.53 13.08
CA TYR A 207 11.61 -0.83 13.32
C TYR A 207 11.23 -1.30 14.73
N ALA A 208 10.65 -2.49 14.84
CA ALA A 208 10.27 -3.07 16.12
C ALA A 208 11.51 -3.38 17.01
N PRO A 209 11.39 -3.35 18.32
CA PRO A 209 12.53 -3.66 19.21
C PRO A 209 13.20 -5.01 18.93
N GLY A 210 12.41 -6.08 18.72
CA GLY A 210 12.96 -7.40 18.38
C GLY A 210 13.60 -7.45 16.99
N GLU A 211 13.08 -6.66 16.02
CA GLU A 211 13.68 -6.51 14.70
C GLU A 211 15.04 -5.80 14.77
N LYS A 212 15.14 -4.73 15.56
CA LYS A 212 16.41 -4.02 15.82
C LYS A 212 17.45 -4.96 16.45
N GLN A 213 17.05 -5.73 17.45
CA GLN A 213 17.95 -6.66 18.11
C GLN A 213 18.47 -7.72 17.13
N MET A 214 17.59 -8.30 16.31
CA MET A 214 17.98 -9.28 15.29
C MET A 214 18.98 -8.71 14.27
N ILE A 215 18.79 -7.46 13.84
CA ILE A 215 19.73 -6.77 12.93
C ILE A 215 21.10 -6.63 13.59
N ILE A 216 21.15 -6.18 14.86
CA ILE A 216 22.38 -6.02 15.63
C ILE A 216 23.07 -7.38 15.85
N ASP A 217 22.32 -8.43 16.16
CA ASP A 217 22.86 -9.78 16.35
C ASP A 217 23.50 -10.35 15.06
N ASN A 218 23.13 -9.82 13.90
CA ASN A 218 23.78 -10.11 12.62
C ASN A 218 24.93 -9.16 12.26
N ALA A 219 25.44 -8.40 13.22
CA ALA A 219 26.53 -7.42 13.07
C ALA A 219 26.19 -6.28 12.06
N LEU A 220 24.93 -5.93 11.92
CA LEU A 220 24.43 -4.87 11.05
C LEU A 220 23.90 -3.70 11.87
N LYS A 221 23.74 -2.56 11.21
CA LYS A 221 23.13 -1.37 11.78
C LYS A 221 21.65 -1.33 11.42
N CYS A 222 20.85 -0.91 12.37
CA CYS A 222 19.45 -0.60 12.11
C CYS A 222 19.35 0.87 11.65
N PRO A 223 18.66 1.17 10.56
CA PRO A 223 18.38 2.54 10.17
C PRO A 223 17.74 3.31 11.33
N LYS A 224 18.08 4.59 11.44
CA LYS A 224 17.53 5.44 12.50
C LYS A 224 16.02 5.47 12.41
N SER A 225 15.34 5.17 13.51
CA SER A 225 13.90 5.36 13.60
C SER A 225 13.55 6.83 13.42
N LEU A 226 12.55 7.09 12.60
CA LEU A 226 12.09 8.44 12.34
C LEU A 226 11.17 8.93 13.46
N SER A 227 11.20 10.24 13.73
CA SER A 227 10.14 10.86 14.53
C SER A 227 8.85 10.92 13.69
N HIS A 228 7.70 11.15 14.32
CA HIS A 228 6.45 11.36 13.60
C HIS A 228 6.56 12.48 12.55
N THR A 229 7.30 13.55 12.86
CA THR A 229 7.52 14.68 11.92
C THR A 229 8.37 14.32 10.71
N ASP A 230 9.20 13.28 10.80
CA ASP A 230 10.12 12.84 9.74
C ASP A 230 9.60 11.63 8.99
N SER A 231 8.58 10.93 9.52
CA SER A 231 7.97 9.78 8.86
C SER A 231 7.16 10.20 7.62
N CYS A 232 7.25 9.40 6.57
CA CYS A 232 6.55 9.65 5.31
C CYS A 232 5.75 8.41 4.91
N TYR A 233 4.50 8.62 4.51
CA TYR A 233 3.60 7.58 4.04
C TYR A 233 3.02 7.95 2.68
N ASP A 234 2.92 6.95 1.81
CA ASP A 234 2.33 7.12 0.50
C ASP A 234 0.80 7.05 0.58
N LEU A 235 0.12 8.01 -0.05
CA LEU A 235 -1.31 7.97 -0.33
C LEU A 235 -1.50 7.66 -1.81
N PHE A 236 -1.90 6.44 -2.11
CA PHE A 236 -2.10 6.00 -3.48
C PHE A 236 -3.50 6.37 -3.98
N HIS A 237 -3.56 7.02 -5.15
CA HIS A 237 -4.78 7.16 -5.92
C HIS A 237 -4.71 6.27 -7.15
N TRP A 238 -5.41 5.15 -7.12
CA TRP A 238 -5.35 4.14 -8.17
C TRP A 238 -6.74 3.58 -8.48
N ARG A 239 -7.12 3.58 -9.77
CA ARG A 239 -8.42 3.08 -10.24
C ARG A 239 -9.60 3.54 -9.37
N ASN A 240 -9.72 4.86 -9.22
CA ASN A 240 -10.78 5.51 -8.46
C ASN A 240 -10.87 5.07 -6.97
N SER A 241 -9.79 4.60 -6.39
CA SER A 241 -9.71 4.27 -4.97
C SER A 241 -8.47 4.91 -4.34
N TYR A 242 -8.57 5.27 -3.06
CA TYR A 242 -7.49 5.83 -2.26
C TYR A 242 -7.07 4.84 -1.20
N PHE A 243 -5.78 4.56 -1.10
CA PHE A 243 -5.26 3.66 -0.08
C PHE A 243 -3.85 4.04 0.36
N SER A 244 -3.44 3.51 1.49
CA SER A 244 -2.08 3.61 2.00
C SER A 244 -1.59 2.26 2.50
N VAL A 245 -0.26 2.11 2.60
CA VAL A 245 0.39 0.88 3.06
C VAL A 245 1.26 1.17 4.27
N TYR A 246 1.06 0.40 5.34
CA TYR A 246 1.90 0.40 6.54
C TYR A 246 2.65 -0.92 6.64
N ASN A 247 3.85 -0.88 7.22
CA ASN A 247 4.69 -2.05 7.38
C ASN A 247 4.84 -2.38 8.88
N CYS A 248 4.06 -3.36 9.34
CA CYS A 248 4.12 -3.98 10.65
C CYS A 248 4.15 -2.95 11.81
N PHE A 249 5.29 -2.73 12.45
CA PHE A 249 5.44 -1.88 13.64
C PHE A 249 5.08 -0.41 13.41
N GLU A 250 4.97 0.04 12.18
CA GLU A 250 4.48 1.40 11.86
C GLU A 250 3.05 1.63 12.36
N LEU A 251 2.24 0.57 12.46
CA LEU A 251 0.89 0.66 13.02
C LEU A 251 0.87 0.96 14.54
N ALA A 252 1.98 0.81 15.25
CA ALA A 252 2.02 1.13 16.68
C ALA A 252 1.97 2.64 16.96
N SER A 253 2.39 3.48 15.98
CA SER A 253 2.29 4.95 16.09
C SER A 253 0.86 5.43 15.86
N ILE A 254 0.26 6.06 16.88
CA ILE A 254 -1.09 6.64 16.79
C ILE A 254 -1.10 7.83 15.86
N GLU A 255 -0.10 8.68 15.97
CA GLU A 255 0.06 9.89 15.17
C GLU A 255 0.17 9.56 13.68
N ASP A 256 0.97 8.56 13.35
CA ASP A 256 1.17 8.15 11.96
C ASP A 256 -0.10 7.55 11.36
N ARG A 257 -0.83 6.73 12.13
CA ARG A 257 -2.14 6.21 11.69
C ARG A 257 -3.15 7.33 11.45
N ALA A 258 -3.15 8.36 12.29
CA ALA A 258 -4.08 9.47 12.19
C ALA A 258 -3.93 10.27 10.88
N LEU A 259 -2.75 10.23 10.24
CA LEU A 259 -2.49 10.90 8.96
C LEU A 259 -3.46 10.47 7.85
N MET A 260 -3.99 9.25 7.92
CA MET A 260 -4.86 8.68 6.88
C MET A 260 -6.35 8.89 7.15
N LYS A 261 -6.73 9.52 8.27
CA LYS A 261 -8.14 9.76 8.61
C LYS A 261 -8.83 10.61 7.54
N GLY A 262 -9.92 10.08 6.98
CA GLY A 262 -10.68 10.75 5.93
C GLY A 262 -10.05 10.68 4.53
N LYS A 263 -8.79 10.26 4.41
CA LYS A 263 -8.05 10.28 3.14
C LYS A 263 -8.08 8.96 2.37
N VAL A 264 -8.31 7.84 3.04
CA VAL A 264 -8.25 6.51 2.44
C VAL A 264 -9.62 5.82 2.42
N ASP A 265 -9.85 5.01 1.41
CA ASP A 265 -10.96 4.06 1.34
C ASP A 265 -10.60 2.75 2.03
N PHE A 266 -9.33 2.35 1.88
CA PHE A 266 -8.78 1.20 2.58
C PHE A 266 -7.32 1.42 2.96
N LEU A 267 -6.91 0.73 4.02
CA LEU A 267 -5.54 0.72 4.50
C LEU A 267 -5.01 -0.71 4.48
N ILE A 268 -3.80 -0.88 3.97
CA ILE A 268 -3.10 -2.17 3.91
C ILE A 268 -2.01 -2.19 4.97
N THR A 269 -1.85 -3.33 5.64
CA THR A 269 -0.68 -3.61 6.47
C THR A 269 -0.07 -4.95 6.13
N THR A 270 1.25 -4.93 5.87
CA THR A 270 2.08 -6.12 5.73
C THR A 270 2.76 -6.43 7.04
N GLU A 271 2.68 -7.66 7.54
CA GLU A 271 3.13 -7.98 8.89
C GLU A 271 3.99 -9.25 8.95
N PHE A 272 4.98 -9.23 9.85
CA PHE A 272 5.69 -10.37 10.41
C PHE A 272 5.62 -10.28 11.92
N ASN A 273 4.43 -10.51 12.46
CA ASN A 273 4.11 -10.13 13.85
C ASN A 273 3.63 -11.31 14.69
N ARG A 274 4.29 -11.51 15.84
CA ARG A 274 3.96 -12.54 16.84
C ARG A 274 2.88 -12.08 17.82
N ASP A 275 2.81 -10.79 18.10
CA ASP A 275 1.85 -10.21 19.06
C ASP A 275 0.49 -9.97 18.38
N VAL A 276 -0.13 -11.08 18.03
CA VAL A 276 -1.37 -11.11 17.25
C VAL A 276 -2.52 -10.42 17.96
N LEU A 277 -2.60 -10.52 19.30
CA LEU A 277 -3.68 -9.90 20.08
C LEU A 277 -3.58 -8.38 20.09
N TYR A 278 -2.40 -7.84 20.38
CA TYR A 278 -2.16 -6.40 20.39
C TYR A 278 -2.47 -5.77 19.03
N TYR A 279 -1.99 -6.38 17.94
CA TYR A 279 -2.28 -5.87 16.58
C TYR A 279 -3.74 -6.07 16.17
N SER A 280 -4.38 -7.12 16.67
CA SER A 280 -5.82 -7.31 16.50
C SER A 280 -6.62 -6.13 17.06
N ASP A 281 -6.23 -5.62 18.23
CA ASP A 281 -6.88 -4.48 18.86
C ASP A 281 -6.60 -3.19 18.12
N ILE A 282 -5.35 -2.98 17.68
CA ILE A 282 -4.97 -1.83 16.84
C ILE A 282 -5.80 -1.81 15.56
N VAL A 283 -5.80 -2.89 14.78
CA VAL A 283 -6.51 -3.00 13.51
C VAL A 283 -8.02 -2.90 13.75
N GLY A 284 -8.49 -3.48 14.84
CA GLY A 284 -9.88 -3.37 15.29
C GLY A 284 -10.34 -1.95 15.57
N SER A 285 -9.50 -1.12 16.18
CA SER A 285 -9.76 0.31 16.41
C SER A 285 -9.64 1.11 15.12
N LEU A 286 -8.59 0.83 14.34
CA LEU A 286 -8.25 1.55 13.12
C LEU A 286 -9.40 1.58 12.10
N VAL A 287 -10.08 0.45 11.90
CA VAL A 287 -11.28 0.33 11.04
C VAL A 287 -12.34 1.38 11.42
N ARG A 288 -12.50 1.66 12.72
CA ARG A 288 -13.49 2.59 13.24
C ARG A 288 -12.99 4.04 13.22
N ASP A 289 -11.73 4.23 13.62
CA ASP A 289 -11.13 5.55 13.80
C ASP A 289 -10.86 6.24 12.46
N LEU A 290 -10.41 5.50 11.46
CA LEU A 290 -10.22 5.97 10.09
C LEU A 290 -11.49 5.84 9.24
N HIS A 291 -12.46 5.04 9.67
CA HIS A 291 -13.68 4.70 8.95
C HIS A 291 -13.43 4.23 7.51
N CYS A 292 -12.55 3.26 7.37
CA CYS A 292 -12.13 2.67 6.10
C CYS A 292 -12.06 1.15 6.20
N PHE A 293 -11.92 0.45 5.07
CA PHE A 293 -11.54 -0.97 5.10
C PHE A 293 -10.10 -1.10 5.59
N VAL A 294 -9.79 -2.21 6.29
CA VAL A 294 -8.42 -2.53 6.69
C VAL A 294 -8.07 -3.94 6.25
N ILE A 295 -6.97 -4.05 5.53
CA ILE A 295 -6.43 -5.30 4.99
C ILE A 295 -5.14 -5.61 5.74
N GLN A 296 -5.19 -6.60 6.62
CA GLN A 296 -4.06 -7.09 7.41
C GLN A 296 -3.55 -8.40 6.83
N CYS A 297 -2.27 -8.45 6.45
CA CYS A 297 -1.63 -9.65 5.92
C CYS A 297 -0.40 -10.01 6.76
N ASN A 298 -0.55 -10.99 7.65
CA ASN A 298 0.51 -11.51 8.50
C ASN A 298 1.03 -12.85 7.98
N THR A 299 2.26 -13.21 8.31
CA THR A 299 2.79 -14.55 8.00
C THR A 299 1.93 -15.65 8.61
N SER A 300 1.70 -16.75 7.89
CA SER A 300 0.82 -17.83 8.32
C SER A 300 1.28 -18.57 9.59
N GLN A 301 2.56 -18.47 9.94
CA GLN A 301 3.07 -19.07 11.18
C GLN A 301 2.53 -18.39 12.45
N PHE A 302 2.18 -17.12 12.39
CA PHE A 302 1.54 -16.39 13.48
C PHE A 302 0.05 -16.20 13.23
N GLY A 303 -0.34 -16.06 11.97
CA GLY A 303 -1.71 -15.99 11.49
C GLY A 303 -2.40 -14.66 11.78
N ASP A 304 -3.73 -14.72 11.77
CA ASP A 304 -4.65 -13.62 12.01
C ASP A 304 -4.69 -12.55 10.91
N SER A 305 -4.40 -12.96 9.66
CA SER A 305 -4.64 -12.10 8.49
C SER A 305 -6.13 -11.84 8.31
N ARG A 306 -6.49 -10.59 7.93
CA ARG A 306 -7.90 -10.16 7.88
C ARG A 306 -8.19 -9.18 6.75
N ILE A 307 -9.45 -9.20 6.32
CA ILE A 307 -10.09 -8.08 5.61
C ILE A 307 -11.25 -7.61 6.48
N MET A 308 -11.24 -6.33 6.85
CA MET A 308 -12.17 -5.77 7.81
C MET A 308 -12.89 -4.56 7.25
N GLN A 309 -14.14 -4.34 7.73
CA GLN A 309 -15.00 -3.23 7.32
C GLN A 309 -15.54 -2.45 8.54
N PRO A 310 -15.87 -1.15 8.40
CA PRO A 310 -16.35 -0.30 9.50
C PRO A 310 -17.85 -0.53 9.81
N THR A 311 -18.20 -1.76 10.18
CA THR A 311 -19.57 -2.18 10.55
C THR A 311 -19.69 -2.54 12.02
N GLU A 312 -20.79 -3.15 12.40
CA GLU A 312 -20.99 -3.74 13.73
C GLU A 312 -20.00 -4.87 13.99
N SER A 313 -19.71 -5.12 15.27
CA SER A 313 -18.63 -6.01 15.69
C SER A 313 -18.73 -7.41 15.09
N ILE A 314 -19.93 -7.95 14.94
CA ILE A 314 -20.16 -9.30 14.40
C ILE A 314 -19.85 -9.40 12.91
N LEU A 315 -20.06 -8.31 12.15
CA LEU A 315 -19.86 -8.26 10.70
C LEU A 315 -18.53 -7.59 10.30
N LYS A 316 -17.73 -7.20 11.28
CA LYS A 316 -16.51 -6.43 11.08
C LYS A 316 -15.44 -7.18 10.29
N ASN A 317 -15.28 -8.48 10.55
CA ASN A 317 -14.34 -9.32 9.80
C ASN A 317 -15.06 -9.93 8.59
N MET A 318 -14.71 -9.48 7.39
CA MET A 318 -15.18 -10.08 6.14
C MET A 318 -14.44 -11.39 5.87
N VAL A 319 -13.10 -11.36 6.06
CA VAL A 319 -12.22 -12.53 6.03
C VAL A 319 -11.35 -12.53 7.27
N ARG A 320 -11.10 -13.70 7.85
CA ARG A 320 -10.13 -13.91 8.92
C ARG A 320 -9.46 -15.26 8.78
N VAL A 321 -8.14 -15.26 8.68
CA VAL A 321 -7.32 -16.47 8.52
C VAL A 321 -6.45 -16.68 9.74
N LYS A 322 -6.61 -17.82 10.40
CA LYS A 322 -5.85 -18.19 11.60
C LYS A 322 -4.39 -18.56 11.33
N GLY A 323 -4.00 -18.63 10.05
CA GLY A 323 -2.70 -19.10 9.63
C GLY A 323 -2.72 -20.58 9.23
N GLY A 324 -1.65 -21.30 9.55
CA GLY A 324 -1.50 -22.72 9.21
C GLY A 324 -0.43 -22.99 8.17
N LYS A 325 -0.32 -24.27 7.76
CA LYS A 325 0.77 -24.73 6.88
C LYS A 325 0.46 -24.58 5.38
N SER A 326 -0.81 -24.50 5.04
CA SER A 326 -1.24 -24.45 3.62
C SER A 326 -1.09 -23.03 3.07
N GLU A 327 -0.42 -22.90 1.94
CA GLU A 327 -0.43 -21.67 1.15
C GLU A 327 -1.79 -21.50 0.49
N ALA A 328 -2.37 -20.33 0.63
CA ALA A 328 -3.67 -20.02 0.05
C ALA A 328 -3.81 -18.52 -0.24
N VAL A 329 -4.65 -18.20 -1.21
CA VAL A 329 -5.14 -16.84 -1.47
C VAL A 329 -6.60 -16.80 -1.08
N LEU A 330 -6.96 -15.84 -0.24
CA LEU A 330 -8.34 -15.60 0.16
C LEU A 330 -8.75 -14.22 -0.34
N THR A 331 -9.86 -14.16 -1.04
CA THR A 331 -10.34 -12.93 -1.66
C THR A 331 -11.69 -12.50 -1.10
N GLU A 332 -11.90 -11.17 -1.10
CA GLU A 332 -13.18 -10.57 -0.76
C GLU A 332 -13.35 -9.25 -1.52
N ILE A 333 -14.59 -8.87 -1.78
CA ILE A 333 -14.91 -7.60 -2.43
C ILE A 333 -15.18 -6.54 -1.36
N ILE A 334 -14.41 -5.46 -1.39
CA ILE A 334 -14.66 -4.30 -0.55
C ILE A 334 -15.52 -3.28 -1.31
N GLU A 335 -16.69 -2.96 -0.76
CA GLU A 335 -17.69 -2.05 -1.35
C GLU A 335 -17.38 -0.59 -1.01
N ILE A 336 -16.38 -0.02 -1.66
CA ILE A 336 -15.93 1.37 -1.45
C ILE A 336 -17.05 2.37 -1.79
N SER A 337 -17.80 2.11 -2.86
CA SER A 337 -18.93 2.94 -3.29
C SER A 337 -19.99 3.07 -2.19
N SER A 338 -20.36 1.96 -1.56
CA SER A 338 -21.30 1.89 -0.46
C SER A 338 -20.76 2.60 0.79
N LEU A 339 -19.47 2.42 1.11
CA LEU A 339 -18.82 3.09 2.22
C LEU A 339 -18.82 4.62 2.06
N ARG A 340 -18.41 5.12 0.88
CA ARG A 340 -18.41 6.57 0.59
C ARG A 340 -19.80 7.17 0.67
N LYS A 341 -20.82 6.47 0.18
CA LYS A 341 -22.23 6.88 0.32
C LYS A 341 -22.62 7.04 1.78
N GLN A 342 -22.32 6.05 2.63
CA GLN A 342 -22.61 6.11 4.06
C GLN A 342 -21.84 7.24 4.76
N GLN A 343 -20.59 7.48 4.40
CA GLN A 343 -19.81 8.59 4.94
C GLN A 343 -20.48 9.93 4.66
N ARG A 344 -20.92 10.18 3.41
CA ARG A 344 -21.66 11.42 3.05
C ARG A 344 -22.96 11.57 3.83
N GLU A 345 -23.74 10.50 3.94
CA GLU A 345 -24.99 10.53 4.69
C GLU A 345 -24.75 10.82 6.17
N SER A 346 -23.70 10.24 6.75
CA SER A 346 -23.31 10.46 8.14
C SER A 346 -22.91 11.92 8.40
N VAL A 347 -22.02 12.49 7.57
CA VAL A 347 -21.58 13.88 7.72
C VAL A 347 -22.77 14.86 7.58
N LYS A 348 -23.66 14.66 6.60
CA LYS A 348 -24.88 15.46 6.43
C LYS A 348 -25.82 15.36 7.63
N LYS A 349 -25.95 14.17 8.21
CA LYS A 349 -26.76 13.94 9.43
C LYS A 349 -26.22 14.72 10.63
N TYR A 350 -24.90 14.78 10.78
CA TYR A 350 -24.27 15.57 11.86
C TYR A 350 -24.37 17.09 11.63
N ALA A 351 -24.25 17.53 10.37
CA ALA A 351 -24.39 18.95 10.03
C ALA A 351 -25.82 19.45 10.21
N ASN A 352 -26.83 18.61 9.95
CA ASN A 352 -28.25 18.96 10.05
C ASN A 352 -29.05 17.85 10.78
N PRO A 353 -28.96 17.77 12.11
CA PRO A 353 -29.63 16.72 12.87
C PRO A 353 -31.16 16.87 12.77
N LYS A 354 -31.81 15.91 12.12
CA LYS A 354 -33.28 15.80 12.09
C LYS A 354 -33.76 14.84 13.19
N PRO A 355 -34.95 15.09 13.81
CA PRO A 355 -35.52 14.14 14.75
C PRO A 355 -35.69 12.78 14.05
N GLN A 356 -35.17 11.72 14.66
CA GLN A 356 -35.26 10.37 14.11
C GLN A 356 -36.72 9.90 14.18
N LYS A 357 -37.36 9.77 13.02
CA LYS A 357 -38.57 8.94 12.93
C LYS A 357 -38.10 7.47 13.06
N LYS A 358 -38.71 6.70 13.97
CA LYS A 358 -38.46 5.25 14.10
C LYS A 358 -38.56 4.63 12.70
N ALA A 359 -37.42 4.20 12.15
CA ALA A 359 -37.38 3.51 10.87
C ALA A 359 -38.07 2.14 11.06
N LYS A 360 -39.01 1.82 10.17
CA LYS A 360 -39.49 0.44 10.01
C LYS A 360 -38.29 -0.42 9.62
N GLU A 361 -38.20 -1.60 10.24
CA GLU A 361 -37.20 -2.61 9.85
C GLU A 361 -37.34 -2.88 8.35
N VAL A 362 -36.34 -2.41 7.60
CA VAL A 362 -36.14 -2.76 6.20
C VAL A 362 -34.94 -3.70 6.14
N GLU A 363 -35.04 -4.74 5.30
CA GLU A 363 -34.06 -5.81 5.06
C GLU A 363 -32.61 -5.47 5.39
N LYS A 364 -31.94 -6.44 6.02
CA LYS A 364 -30.54 -6.38 6.50
C LYS A 364 -29.53 -6.25 5.36
N THR A 365 -29.47 -5.09 4.72
CA THR A 365 -28.26 -4.67 4.02
C THR A 365 -27.17 -4.39 5.05
N ILE A 366 -25.96 -4.83 4.79
CA ILE A 366 -24.79 -4.53 5.64
C ILE A 366 -24.74 -3.02 5.86
N LYS A 367 -24.96 -2.56 7.09
CA LYS A 367 -24.99 -1.15 7.41
C LYS A 367 -23.66 -0.72 7.99
N PHE A 368 -22.91 0.07 7.25
CA PHE A 368 -21.72 0.74 7.79
C PHE A 368 -22.12 1.64 8.94
N LYS A 369 -21.22 1.78 9.93
CA LYS A 369 -21.43 2.71 11.05
C LYS A 369 -21.30 4.16 10.59
N ASP A 370 -21.86 5.07 11.39
CA ASP A 370 -21.65 6.51 11.17
C ASP A 370 -20.17 6.86 11.35
N THR A 371 -19.71 7.87 10.64
CA THR A 371 -18.33 8.37 10.70
C THR A 371 -17.96 8.84 12.10
N PRO A 372 -16.71 8.66 12.54
CA PRO A 372 -16.23 9.20 13.80
C PRO A 372 -16.12 10.74 13.74
N PRO A 373 -16.02 11.42 14.90
CA PRO A 373 -15.79 12.86 14.95
C PRO A 373 -14.56 13.28 14.12
N GLY A 374 -14.64 14.46 13.50
CA GLY A 374 -13.56 15.03 12.69
C GLY A 374 -13.48 14.49 11.26
N PHE A 375 -14.49 13.76 10.78
CA PHE A 375 -14.72 13.56 9.35
C PHE A 375 -15.37 14.82 8.76
N ASN A 376 -14.92 15.27 7.60
CA ASN A 376 -15.49 16.41 6.92
C ASN A 376 -15.96 16.04 5.50
N GLU A 377 -16.85 16.87 4.95
CA GLU A 377 -17.42 16.63 3.62
C GLU A 377 -16.37 16.83 2.51
N TYR A 378 -15.41 17.73 2.71
CA TYR A 378 -14.33 18.01 1.79
C TYR A 378 -13.47 16.77 1.50
N ASP A 379 -13.02 16.03 2.53
CA ASP A 379 -12.22 14.81 2.36
C ASP A 379 -12.96 13.74 1.55
N ILE A 380 -14.29 13.65 1.69
CA ILE A 380 -15.11 12.69 0.95
C ILE A 380 -15.26 13.13 -0.50
N MET A 381 -15.58 14.40 -0.74
CA MET A 381 -15.73 14.96 -2.09
C MET A 381 -14.43 14.90 -2.89
N THR A 382 -13.31 15.15 -2.23
CA THR A 382 -11.99 15.08 -2.84
C THR A 382 -11.68 13.67 -3.35
N ARG A 383 -12.00 12.64 -2.57
CA ARG A 383 -11.84 11.24 -3.00
C ARG A 383 -12.77 10.85 -4.17
N GLU A 384 -13.94 11.47 -4.27
CA GLU A 384 -14.90 11.18 -5.35
C GLU A 384 -14.59 11.92 -6.65
N ASN A 385 -14.12 13.15 -6.54
CA ASN A 385 -13.92 14.04 -7.69
C ASN A 385 -12.46 14.11 -8.15
N GLY A 386 -11.52 13.59 -7.34
CA GLY A 386 -10.07 13.79 -7.51
C GLY A 386 -9.64 15.20 -7.11
N TYR A 387 -8.38 15.33 -6.70
CA TYR A 387 -7.82 16.60 -6.20
C TYR A 387 -7.79 17.74 -7.24
N ASP A 388 -7.98 17.43 -8.52
CA ASP A 388 -7.88 18.41 -9.63
C ASP A 388 -9.14 19.26 -9.89
N LEU A 389 -10.20 19.14 -9.07
CA LEU A 389 -11.47 19.84 -9.34
C LEU A 389 -11.78 20.99 -8.37
N ILE A 390 -10.95 21.20 -7.39
CA ILE A 390 -11.15 22.30 -6.46
C ILE A 390 -10.05 23.32 -6.70
N ASP A 391 -10.40 24.37 -7.44
CA ASP A 391 -9.58 25.59 -7.51
C ASP A 391 -9.53 26.18 -6.10
N PRO A 392 -8.35 26.40 -5.50
CA PRO A 392 -8.25 26.99 -4.16
C PRO A 392 -8.74 28.44 -4.09
N ALA A 393 -9.34 28.95 -5.14
CA ALA A 393 -9.87 30.33 -5.25
C ALA A 393 -11.42 30.43 -5.21
N ASP A 394 -12.16 29.31 -5.04
CA ASP A 394 -13.60 29.34 -4.81
C ASP A 394 -14.00 29.21 -3.34
#